data_e83fc3b4f43254f75e390542e63a3eec
#
_entry.id   e83fc3b4f43254f75e390542e63a3eec
#
_cell.length_a   1.000
_cell.length_b   1.000
_cell.length_c   1.000
_cell.angle_alpha   90.00
_cell.angle_beta   90.00
_cell.angle_gamma   90.00
#
_symmetry.space_group_name_H-M   'P 1'
#
loop_
_entity.id
_entity.type
_entity.pdbx_description
1 polymer ?
#
loop_
_entity_poly.entity_id
_entity_poly.type
_entity_poly.pdbx_seq_one_letter_code
_entity_poly.pdbx_strand_id
1 'polypeptide(L)'
;AGPIIIGQACEFDYSGAQACKALREEGYRIILVNSNPATIMTDPGMADATYIEPITPSTVARIIEREKPDALLPTMGGQTALNTALSLASDGTLERLGVELIGASINAIEKAEDRQLFRNAMDAIGLESPRSRLIKHYDVAMEALDHVGLPAIIRPSFTLGGEGGGIAYNTREFEEIVRGGLRLSPVSEVLIEESVLGWKEFEMEVVRDKADNCIIICSIENVEPMGVHTGDSITVAPALTLTDKEYQEMRNASIKVLREIGVDTGGSNVQFAVCPRTGRQLVIEMNPRVSRSSALASKATGFPIAKVAAKLAVGFTLD
;
A
#
# COMPACT_ATOMS: atom_id res chain seq x y z
N ALA A 1 -11.85 7.93 -4.74
CA ALA A 1 -11.39 8.75 -3.63
C ALA A 1 -11.91 8.17 -2.32
N GLY A 2 -11.07 7.95 -1.35
CA GLY A 2 -11.40 7.27 -0.10
C GLY A 2 -11.89 8.21 0.99
N PRO A 3 -12.55 7.66 2.02
CA PRO A 3 -12.78 8.38 3.24
C PRO A 3 -11.43 8.68 3.85
N ILE A 4 -11.35 9.87 4.40
CA ILE A 4 -10.13 10.37 4.95
C ILE A 4 -10.14 10.06 6.42
N ILE A 5 -9.18 9.25 6.84
CA ILE A 5 -8.78 9.19 8.24
C ILE A 5 -8.08 10.50 8.55
N ILE A 6 -8.38 11.12 9.67
CA ILE A 6 -7.71 12.35 10.12
C ILE A 6 -6.19 12.18 9.98
N GLY A 7 -5.54 13.10 9.27
CA GLY A 7 -4.11 13.06 8.98
C GLY A 7 -3.70 12.40 7.65
N GLN A 8 -4.65 11.90 6.84
CA GLN A 8 -4.37 11.28 5.54
C GLN A 8 -5.08 11.96 4.35
N ALA A 9 -5.60 13.15 4.56
CA ALA A 9 -6.58 13.78 3.69
C ALA A 9 -6.03 14.39 2.43
N CYS A 10 -5.12 15.31 2.60
CA CYS A 10 -4.74 16.24 1.53
C CYS A 10 -3.94 15.55 0.42
N GLU A 11 -3.18 14.51 0.74
CA GLU A 11 -2.34 13.80 -0.23
C GLU A 11 -3.19 13.00 -1.22
N PHE A 12 -4.24 12.31 -0.75
CA PHE A 12 -5.17 11.59 -1.61
C PHE A 12 -6.10 12.54 -2.37
N ASP A 13 -6.47 13.66 -1.77
CA ASP A 13 -7.19 14.73 -2.46
C ASP A 13 -6.39 15.29 -3.62
N TYR A 14 -5.12 15.60 -3.39
CA TYR A 14 -4.20 16.03 -4.45
C TYR A 14 -4.13 14.99 -5.57
N SER A 15 -3.87 13.73 -5.22
CA SER A 15 -3.71 12.65 -6.19
C SER A 15 -4.99 12.43 -7.02
N GLY A 16 -6.14 12.40 -6.37
CA GLY A 16 -7.44 12.26 -7.05
C GLY A 16 -7.79 13.44 -7.94
N ALA A 17 -7.53 14.68 -7.48
CA ALA A 17 -7.72 15.87 -8.28
C ALA A 17 -6.81 15.91 -9.53
N GLN A 18 -5.55 15.49 -9.39
CA GLN A 18 -4.63 15.38 -10.52
C GLN A 18 -5.06 14.31 -11.51
N ALA A 19 -5.56 13.17 -11.03
CA ALA A 19 -6.10 12.12 -11.90
C ALA A 19 -7.34 12.60 -12.67
N CYS A 20 -8.29 13.26 -12.01
CA CYS A 20 -9.46 13.83 -12.67
C CYS A 20 -9.06 14.81 -13.79
N LYS A 21 -8.12 15.72 -13.49
CA LYS A 21 -7.62 16.69 -14.49
C LYS A 21 -6.96 15.98 -15.66
N ALA A 22 -6.05 15.01 -15.39
CA ALA A 22 -5.35 14.28 -16.42
C ALA A 22 -6.29 13.53 -17.36
N LEU A 23 -7.26 12.81 -16.83
CA LEU A 23 -8.22 12.03 -17.62
C LEU A 23 -9.20 12.92 -18.40
N ARG A 24 -9.60 14.06 -17.85
CA ARG A 24 -10.41 15.04 -18.60
C ARG A 24 -9.64 15.67 -19.77
N GLU A 25 -8.34 15.98 -19.58
CA GLU A 25 -7.48 16.46 -20.65
C GLU A 25 -7.44 15.46 -21.84
N GLU A 26 -7.57 14.15 -21.55
CA GLU A 26 -7.63 13.10 -22.56
C GLU A 26 -9.05 12.80 -23.08
N GLY A 27 -10.05 13.59 -22.66
CA GLY A 27 -11.42 13.50 -23.16
C GLY A 27 -12.32 12.48 -22.45
N TYR A 28 -11.86 11.90 -21.35
CA TYR A 28 -12.69 10.96 -20.57
C TYR A 28 -13.75 11.70 -19.75
N ARG A 29 -14.96 11.09 -19.67
CA ARG A 29 -16.00 11.48 -18.73
C ARG A 29 -15.66 10.96 -17.34
N ILE A 30 -15.67 11.82 -16.33
CA ILE A 30 -15.27 11.50 -14.97
C ILE A 30 -16.47 11.41 -14.05
N ILE A 31 -16.61 10.27 -13.39
CA ILE A 31 -17.57 10.03 -12.31
C ILE A 31 -16.78 9.86 -11.03
N LEU A 32 -16.99 10.76 -10.08
CA LEU A 32 -16.27 10.79 -8.81
C LEU A 32 -17.18 10.36 -7.67
N VAL A 33 -16.68 9.46 -6.81
CA VAL A 33 -17.31 9.10 -5.54
C VAL A 33 -16.38 9.49 -4.40
N ASN A 34 -16.86 10.28 -3.46
CA ASN A 34 -16.11 10.67 -2.26
C ASN A 34 -17.07 10.86 -1.09
N SER A 35 -16.72 10.38 0.08
CA SER A 35 -17.55 10.53 1.27
C SER A 35 -17.41 11.89 1.97
N ASN A 36 -16.42 12.70 1.60
CA ASN A 36 -16.15 14.00 2.19
C ASN A 36 -16.63 15.13 1.24
N PRO A 37 -17.60 15.96 1.65
CA PRO A 37 -18.07 17.09 0.85
C PRO A 37 -17.09 18.27 0.82
N ALA A 38 -16.12 18.32 1.71
CA ALA A 38 -15.21 19.46 1.91
C ALA A 38 -13.81 19.18 1.35
N THR A 39 -13.72 18.52 0.20
CA THR A 39 -12.45 18.28 -0.48
C THR A 39 -12.39 18.99 -1.82
N ILE A 40 -11.18 19.29 -2.28
CA ILE A 40 -10.95 19.90 -3.61
C ILE A 40 -11.51 19.01 -4.75
N MET A 41 -11.53 17.68 -4.54
CA MET A 41 -12.07 16.75 -5.55
C MET A 41 -13.58 16.92 -5.76
N THR A 42 -14.33 17.31 -4.73
CA THR A 42 -15.78 17.51 -4.82
C THR A 42 -16.19 18.90 -5.27
N ASP A 43 -15.21 19.76 -5.59
CA ASP A 43 -15.47 21.08 -6.14
C ASP A 43 -16.21 20.99 -7.48
N PRO A 44 -17.16 21.92 -7.73
CA PRO A 44 -17.85 22.01 -9.01
C PRO A 44 -16.86 22.07 -10.19
N GLY A 45 -17.11 21.27 -11.21
CA GLY A 45 -16.26 21.22 -12.41
C GLY A 45 -15.02 20.30 -12.31
N MET A 46 -14.76 19.65 -11.17
CA MET A 46 -13.68 18.66 -11.07
C MET A 46 -14.03 17.36 -11.79
N ALA A 47 -15.27 16.92 -11.71
CA ALA A 47 -15.82 15.75 -12.40
C ALA A 47 -17.13 16.08 -13.12
N ASP A 48 -17.52 15.24 -14.08
CA ASP A 48 -18.78 15.40 -14.82
C ASP A 48 -19.98 14.96 -13.98
N ALA A 49 -19.77 14.01 -13.07
CA ALA A 49 -20.73 13.63 -12.03
C ALA A 49 -19.99 13.39 -10.70
N THR A 50 -20.49 14.01 -9.63
CA THR A 50 -19.89 13.87 -8.29
C THR A 50 -20.93 13.31 -7.33
N TYR A 51 -20.57 12.22 -6.66
CA TYR A 51 -21.36 11.54 -5.64
C TYR A 51 -20.70 11.72 -4.28
N ILE A 52 -21.37 12.43 -3.38
CA ILE A 52 -20.94 12.59 -1.98
C ILE A 52 -21.68 11.52 -1.17
N GLU A 53 -21.12 10.34 -1.16
CA GLU A 53 -21.75 9.14 -0.60
C GLU A 53 -20.73 8.27 0.14
N PRO A 54 -21.16 7.43 1.09
CA PRO A 54 -20.29 6.45 1.71
C PRO A 54 -19.67 5.52 0.66
N ILE A 55 -18.35 5.31 0.74
CA ILE A 55 -17.63 4.42 -0.18
C ILE A 55 -17.79 2.99 0.33
N THR A 56 -18.93 2.38 0.02
CA THR A 56 -19.22 0.98 0.28
C THR A 56 -19.46 0.24 -1.04
N PRO A 57 -19.23 -1.08 -1.11
CA PRO A 57 -19.49 -1.84 -2.34
C PRO A 57 -20.91 -1.65 -2.86
N SER A 58 -21.90 -1.67 -1.97
CA SER A 58 -23.33 -1.50 -2.36
C SER A 58 -23.65 -0.11 -2.92
N THR A 59 -23.03 0.94 -2.38
CA THR A 59 -23.23 2.30 -2.87
C THR A 59 -22.56 2.49 -4.22
N VAL A 60 -21.29 2.02 -4.35
CA VAL A 60 -20.54 2.14 -5.59
C VAL A 60 -21.19 1.30 -6.70
N ALA A 61 -21.70 0.09 -6.41
CA ALA A 61 -22.44 -0.72 -7.36
C ALA A 61 -23.66 0.03 -7.95
N ARG A 62 -24.47 0.69 -7.09
CA ARG A 62 -25.62 1.49 -7.55
C ARG A 62 -25.22 2.69 -8.42
N ILE A 63 -24.09 3.31 -8.10
CA ILE A 63 -23.56 4.41 -8.93
C ILE A 63 -23.11 3.87 -10.30
N ILE A 64 -22.42 2.72 -10.32
CA ILE A 64 -22.02 2.07 -11.56
C ILE A 64 -23.24 1.70 -12.41
N GLU A 65 -24.27 1.09 -11.83
CA GLU A 65 -25.52 0.76 -12.55
C GLU A 65 -26.20 1.98 -13.18
N ARG A 66 -26.16 3.12 -12.47
CA ARG A 66 -26.74 4.38 -12.93
C ARG A 66 -25.92 5.06 -14.01
N GLU A 67 -24.63 5.19 -13.81
CA GLU A 67 -23.71 5.98 -14.64
C GLU A 67 -23.10 5.19 -15.78
N LYS A 68 -23.07 3.86 -15.67
CA LYS A 68 -22.51 2.90 -16.65
C LYS A 68 -21.13 3.30 -17.15
N PRO A 69 -20.14 3.44 -16.24
CA PRO A 69 -18.78 3.73 -16.63
C PRO A 69 -18.16 2.51 -17.33
N ASP A 70 -17.22 2.75 -18.22
CA ASP A 70 -16.43 1.68 -18.86
C ASP A 70 -15.35 1.12 -17.91
N ALA A 71 -14.84 1.95 -16.98
CA ALA A 71 -13.73 1.57 -16.12
C ALA A 71 -13.86 2.11 -14.70
N LEU A 72 -13.21 1.41 -13.75
CA LEU A 72 -13.04 1.81 -12.34
C LEU A 72 -11.55 1.97 -12.03
N LEU A 73 -11.14 3.15 -11.56
CA LEU A 73 -9.76 3.47 -11.14
C LEU A 73 -9.68 3.61 -9.61
N PRO A 74 -9.32 2.56 -8.85
CA PRO A 74 -9.27 2.63 -7.38
C PRO A 74 -7.95 3.15 -6.83
N THR A 75 -6.87 3.14 -7.62
CA THR A 75 -5.49 3.37 -7.17
C THR A 75 -5.18 4.81 -6.73
N MET A 76 -6.15 5.73 -6.84
CA MET A 76 -6.06 7.13 -6.38
C MET A 76 -6.84 7.39 -5.08
N GLY A 77 -7.50 6.39 -4.52
CA GLY A 77 -8.43 6.56 -3.40
C GLY A 77 -8.00 5.85 -2.10
N GLY A 78 -6.73 5.51 -1.96
CA GLY A 78 -6.21 4.83 -0.78
C GLY A 78 -6.77 3.42 -0.59
N GLN A 79 -6.60 2.88 0.61
CA GLN A 79 -6.99 1.50 0.94
C GLN A 79 -8.48 1.24 0.80
N THR A 80 -9.32 2.19 1.16
CA THR A 80 -10.79 2.05 1.05
C THR A 80 -11.23 1.82 -0.38
N ALA A 81 -10.63 2.52 -1.34
CA ALA A 81 -10.97 2.34 -2.74
C ALA A 81 -10.51 0.98 -3.27
N LEU A 82 -9.31 0.52 -2.88
CA LEU A 82 -8.82 -0.82 -3.24
C LEU A 82 -9.73 -1.92 -2.68
N ASN A 83 -10.06 -1.86 -1.38
CA ASN A 83 -10.93 -2.84 -0.74
C ASN A 83 -12.33 -2.87 -1.37
N THR A 84 -12.88 -1.71 -1.72
CA THR A 84 -14.18 -1.61 -2.40
C THR A 84 -14.11 -2.24 -3.79
N ALA A 85 -13.04 -1.98 -4.54
CA ALA A 85 -12.84 -2.56 -5.88
C ALA A 85 -12.69 -4.08 -5.83
N LEU A 86 -11.91 -4.61 -4.86
CA LEU A 86 -11.79 -6.06 -4.64
C LEU A 86 -13.14 -6.71 -4.31
N SER A 87 -13.94 -6.08 -3.44
CA SER A 87 -15.28 -6.58 -3.10
C SER A 87 -16.19 -6.64 -4.32
N LEU A 88 -16.22 -5.58 -5.15
CA LEU A 88 -17.02 -5.51 -6.37
C LEU A 88 -16.54 -6.49 -7.46
N ALA A 89 -15.26 -6.81 -7.47
CA ALA A 89 -14.72 -7.82 -8.37
C ALA A 89 -15.07 -9.22 -7.89
N SER A 90 -14.89 -9.50 -6.60
CA SER A 90 -15.13 -10.85 -6.03
C SER A 90 -16.60 -11.26 -6.01
N ASP A 91 -17.54 -10.30 -5.90
CA ASP A 91 -18.98 -10.58 -5.97
C ASP A 91 -19.53 -10.58 -7.41
N GLY A 92 -18.66 -10.44 -8.43
CA GLY A 92 -19.02 -10.45 -9.85
C GLY A 92 -19.70 -9.18 -10.34
N THR A 93 -19.80 -8.13 -9.53
CA THR A 93 -20.47 -6.89 -9.92
C THR A 93 -19.79 -6.18 -11.10
N LEU A 94 -18.46 -6.10 -11.11
CA LEU A 94 -17.72 -5.48 -12.22
C LEU A 94 -17.93 -6.25 -13.52
N GLU A 95 -17.83 -7.56 -13.50
CA GLU A 95 -18.04 -8.42 -14.68
C GLU A 95 -19.48 -8.30 -15.20
N ARG A 96 -20.48 -8.41 -14.33
CA ARG A 96 -21.90 -8.28 -14.67
C ARG A 96 -22.25 -6.95 -15.30
N LEU A 97 -21.59 -5.89 -14.88
CA LEU A 97 -21.85 -4.52 -15.36
C LEU A 97 -20.90 -4.09 -16.49
N GLY A 98 -19.95 -4.95 -16.88
CA GLY A 98 -19.01 -4.68 -17.97
C GLY A 98 -18.00 -3.59 -17.65
N VAL A 99 -17.59 -3.45 -16.39
CA VAL A 99 -16.66 -2.43 -15.93
C VAL A 99 -15.25 -2.99 -15.79
N GLU A 100 -14.30 -2.39 -16.50
CA GLU A 100 -12.88 -2.75 -16.41
C GLU A 100 -12.23 -2.16 -15.16
N LEU A 101 -11.46 -2.96 -14.41
CA LEU A 101 -10.61 -2.46 -13.33
C LEU A 101 -9.27 -2.01 -13.91
N ILE A 102 -8.97 -0.70 -13.80
CA ILE A 102 -7.75 -0.10 -14.34
C ILE A 102 -6.83 0.42 -13.23
N GLY A 103 -5.54 0.62 -13.53
CA GLY A 103 -4.53 1.13 -12.60
C GLY A 103 -3.82 0.05 -11.79
N ALA A 104 -4.50 -1.03 -11.42
CA ALA A 104 -3.91 -2.25 -10.87
C ALA A 104 -4.87 -3.43 -11.07
N SER A 105 -4.35 -4.59 -11.39
CA SER A 105 -5.14 -5.82 -11.50
C SER A 105 -5.54 -6.36 -10.13
N ILE A 106 -6.62 -7.14 -10.07
CA ILE A 106 -7.06 -7.82 -8.84
C ILE A 106 -5.92 -8.64 -8.24
N ASN A 107 -5.25 -9.44 -9.06
CA ASN A 107 -4.13 -10.29 -8.64
C ASN A 107 -2.97 -9.45 -8.05
N ALA A 108 -2.62 -8.32 -8.67
CA ALA A 108 -1.59 -7.43 -8.15
C ALA A 108 -1.97 -6.83 -6.79
N ILE A 109 -3.23 -6.45 -6.62
CA ILE A 109 -3.74 -5.92 -5.34
C ILE A 109 -3.70 -7.03 -4.27
N GLU A 110 -4.21 -8.22 -4.55
CA GLU A 110 -4.21 -9.35 -3.62
C GLU A 110 -2.79 -9.75 -3.21
N LYS A 111 -1.87 -9.90 -4.18
CA LYS A 111 -0.45 -10.20 -3.89
C LYS A 111 0.24 -9.15 -3.02
N ALA A 112 -0.09 -7.87 -3.22
CA ALA A 112 0.52 -6.79 -2.47
C ALA A 112 -0.04 -6.66 -1.05
N GLU A 113 -1.35 -6.92 -0.87
CA GLU A 113 -2.08 -6.69 0.39
C GLU A 113 -2.08 -7.92 1.32
N ASP A 114 -2.07 -9.13 0.77
CA ASP A 114 -1.98 -10.35 1.56
C ASP A 114 -0.53 -10.62 1.97
N ARG A 115 -0.27 -10.64 3.26
CA ARG A 115 1.09 -10.79 3.82
C ARG A 115 1.77 -12.08 3.42
N GLN A 116 1.02 -13.18 3.31
CA GLN A 116 1.62 -14.46 2.93
C GLN A 116 1.93 -14.49 1.44
N LEU A 117 1.02 -13.98 0.61
CA LEU A 117 1.25 -13.88 -0.84
C LEU A 117 2.41 -12.92 -1.12
N PHE A 118 2.47 -11.78 -0.43
CA PHE A 118 3.58 -10.83 -0.56
C PHE A 118 4.92 -11.46 -0.20
N ARG A 119 4.99 -12.17 0.95
CA ARG A 119 6.21 -12.88 1.34
C ARG A 119 6.62 -13.91 0.30
N ASN A 120 5.71 -14.77 -0.13
CA ASN A 120 5.99 -15.78 -1.15
C ASN A 120 6.53 -15.13 -2.44
N ALA A 121 6.00 -13.98 -2.81
CA ALA A 121 6.48 -13.20 -3.95
C ALA A 121 7.90 -12.66 -3.71
N MET A 122 8.22 -12.14 -2.51
CA MET A 122 9.57 -11.68 -2.19
C MET A 122 10.57 -12.83 -2.20
N ASP A 123 10.22 -13.97 -1.60
CA ASP A 123 11.05 -15.18 -1.59
C ASP A 123 11.33 -15.66 -3.02
N ALA A 124 10.33 -15.64 -3.91
CA ALA A 124 10.47 -16.07 -5.30
C ALA A 124 11.48 -15.24 -6.10
N ILE A 125 11.67 -13.97 -5.76
CA ILE A 125 12.62 -13.06 -6.43
C ILE A 125 13.91 -12.86 -5.65
N GLY A 126 14.10 -13.63 -4.56
CA GLY A 126 15.32 -13.61 -3.75
C GLY A 126 15.50 -12.33 -2.93
N LEU A 127 14.41 -11.69 -2.51
CA LEU A 127 14.41 -10.55 -1.60
C LEU A 127 13.98 -10.99 -0.20
N GLU A 128 14.58 -10.39 0.81
CA GLU A 128 14.25 -10.66 2.20
C GLU A 128 13.07 -9.79 2.65
N SER A 129 12.12 -10.40 3.36
CA SER A 129 11.09 -9.74 4.18
C SER A 129 11.28 -10.13 5.65
N PRO A 130 10.65 -9.44 6.63
CA PRO A 130 10.75 -9.84 8.03
C PRO A 130 10.35 -11.30 8.21
N ARG A 131 11.19 -12.07 8.89
CA ARG A 131 10.87 -13.47 9.21
C ARG A 131 9.60 -13.51 10.03
N SER A 132 8.68 -14.40 9.71
CA SER A 132 7.48 -14.54 10.51
C SER A 132 6.93 -15.95 10.47
N ARG A 133 6.08 -16.27 11.42
CA ARG A 133 5.37 -17.53 11.49
C ARG A 133 3.97 -17.34 12.05
N LEU A 134 2.99 -17.87 11.34
CA LEU A 134 1.62 -17.91 11.81
C LEU A 134 1.44 -19.16 12.66
N ILE A 135 0.88 -19.03 13.85
CA ILE A 135 0.61 -20.14 14.76
C ILE A 135 -0.84 -20.14 15.21
N LYS A 136 -1.40 -21.34 15.39
CA LYS A 136 -2.75 -21.57 15.93
C LYS A 136 -2.74 -22.26 17.30
N HIS A 137 -1.61 -22.84 17.65
CA HIS A 137 -1.41 -23.55 18.90
C HIS A 137 -0.13 -23.10 19.58
N TYR A 138 -0.16 -23.02 20.91
CA TYR A 138 0.99 -22.59 21.69
C TYR A 138 2.19 -23.55 21.60
N ASP A 139 1.93 -24.83 21.36
CA ASP A 139 2.98 -25.88 21.34
C ASP A 139 4.10 -25.60 20.31
N VAL A 140 3.77 -24.88 19.25
CA VAL A 140 4.75 -24.47 18.21
C VAL A 140 5.31 -23.06 18.41
N ALA A 141 4.94 -22.39 19.49
CA ALA A 141 5.33 -20.98 19.71
C ALA A 141 6.83 -20.82 19.92
N MET A 142 7.48 -21.74 20.65
CA MET A 142 8.93 -21.66 20.88
C MET A 142 9.72 -21.94 19.61
N GLU A 143 9.28 -22.84 18.77
CA GLU A 143 9.86 -23.08 17.44
C GLU A 143 9.73 -21.84 16.53
N ALA A 144 8.58 -21.14 16.63
CA ALA A 144 8.39 -19.88 15.94
C ALA A 144 9.33 -18.78 16.47
N LEU A 145 9.56 -18.72 17.78
CA LEU A 145 10.50 -17.79 18.39
C LEU A 145 11.96 -18.07 17.94
N ASP A 146 12.36 -19.33 17.90
CA ASP A 146 13.70 -19.72 17.43
C ASP A 146 13.91 -19.30 15.96
N HIS A 147 12.86 -19.38 15.13
CA HIS A 147 12.90 -18.95 13.74
C HIS A 147 12.99 -17.42 13.60
N VAL A 148 12.17 -16.68 14.38
CA VAL A 148 12.02 -15.23 14.26
C VAL A 148 13.11 -14.49 15.03
N GLY A 149 13.42 -14.94 16.25
CA GLY A 149 14.33 -14.28 17.19
C GLY A 149 13.65 -13.19 18.02
N LEU A 150 14.44 -12.58 18.90
CA LEU A 150 14.00 -11.45 19.73
C LEU A 150 14.73 -10.16 19.31
N PRO A 151 14.07 -8.99 19.41
CA PRO A 151 12.67 -8.78 19.79
C PRO A 151 11.71 -9.35 18.74
N ALA A 152 10.53 -9.84 19.18
CA ALA A 152 9.49 -10.37 18.31
C ALA A 152 8.21 -9.55 18.42
N ILE A 153 7.55 -9.29 17.30
CA ILE A 153 6.24 -8.67 17.24
C ILE A 153 5.19 -9.77 17.21
N ILE A 154 4.20 -9.68 18.07
CA ILE A 154 3.09 -10.63 18.17
C ILE A 154 1.81 -9.90 17.78
N ARG A 155 1.07 -10.43 16.80
CA ARG A 155 -0.17 -9.84 16.28
C ARG A 155 -1.26 -10.90 16.22
N PRO A 156 -2.27 -10.84 17.10
CA PRO A 156 -3.44 -11.70 16.97
C PRO A 156 -4.22 -11.38 15.71
N SER A 157 -4.68 -12.40 15.01
CA SER A 157 -5.52 -12.23 13.81
C SER A 157 -6.93 -11.79 14.19
N PHE A 158 -7.51 -10.89 13.38
CA PHE A 158 -8.89 -10.40 13.49
C PHE A 158 -9.25 -9.70 14.81
N THR A 159 -8.27 -9.09 15.50
CA THR A 159 -8.52 -8.23 16.66
C THR A 159 -8.66 -6.77 16.24
N LEU A 160 -9.50 -6.01 16.97
CA LEU A 160 -9.68 -4.58 16.72
C LEU A 160 -8.53 -3.77 17.34
N GLY A 161 -7.98 -2.84 16.59
CA GLY A 161 -7.01 -1.87 17.12
C GLY A 161 -5.69 -2.47 17.63
N GLY A 162 -5.35 -3.71 17.24
CA GLY A 162 -4.12 -4.38 17.70
C GLY A 162 -4.23 -4.96 19.12
N GLU A 163 -5.44 -5.08 19.66
CA GLU A 163 -5.67 -5.62 21.00
C GLU A 163 -5.06 -7.03 21.15
N GLY A 164 -4.36 -7.25 22.27
CA GLY A 164 -3.67 -8.50 22.57
C GLY A 164 -2.36 -8.73 21.83
N GLY A 165 -1.96 -7.79 20.96
CA GLY A 165 -0.64 -7.76 20.34
C GLY A 165 0.40 -7.03 21.20
N GLY A 166 1.67 -7.18 20.82
CA GLY A 166 2.76 -6.50 21.51
C GLY A 166 4.13 -6.86 20.96
N ILE A 167 5.15 -6.27 21.56
CA ILE A 167 6.56 -6.58 21.27
C ILE A 167 7.14 -7.30 22.48
N ALA A 168 7.71 -8.48 22.25
CA ALA A 168 8.40 -9.25 23.25
C ALA A 168 9.91 -9.04 23.14
N TYR A 169 10.54 -8.62 24.22
CA TYR A 169 11.99 -8.42 24.30
C TYR A 169 12.72 -9.61 24.96
N ASN A 170 11.98 -10.49 25.61
CA ASN A 170 12.48 -11.71 26.22
C ASN A 170 11.43 -12.83 26.12
N THR A 171 11.87 -14.06 26.43
CA THR A 171 11.04 -15.26 26.32
C THR A 171 9.79 -15.19 27.20
N ARG A 172 9.88 -14.63 28.41
CA ARG A 172 8.74 -14.54 29.34
C ARG A 172 7.64 -13.62 28.76
N GLU A 173 8.01 -12.45 28.29
CA GLU A 173 7.08 -11.53 27.61
C GLU A 173 6.47 -12.18 26.39
N PHE A 174 7.29 -12.89 25.61
CA PHE A 174 6.83 -13.62 24.42
C PHE A 174 5.73 -14.63 24.77
N GLU A 175 5.96 -15.47 25.78
CA GLU A 175 4.96 -16.46 26.23
C GLU A 175 3.66 -15.81 26.68
N GLU A 176 3.76 -14.74 27.51
CA GLU A 176 2.60 -14.02 28.03
C GLU A 176 1.76 -13.41 26.90
N ILE A 177 2.39 -12.72 25.92
CA ILE A 177 1.71 -12.07 24.82
C ILE A 177 1.10 -13.10 23.85
N VAL A 178 1.85 -14.16 23.50
CA VAL A 178 1.34 -15.21 22.60
C VAL A 178 0.12 -15.91 23.19
N ARG A 179 0.17 -16.30 24.47
CA ARG A 179 -0.98 -16.92 25.14
C ARG A 179 -2.19 -15.97 25.21
N GLY A 180 -1.94 -14.69 25.47
CA GLY A 180 -2.96 -13.64 25.44
C GLY A 180 -3.58 -13.51 24.06
N GLY A 181 -2.74 -13.39 23.04
CA GLY A 181 -3.15 -13.22 21.65
C GLY A 181 -3.98 -14.39 21.11
N LEU A 182 -3.55 -15.63 21.38
CA LEU A 182 -4.30 -16.83 20.98
C LEU A 182 -5.70 -16.91 21.60
N ARG A 183 -5.87 -16.39 22.83
CA ARG A 183 -7.19 -16.33 23.49
C ARG A 183 -8.08 -15.23 22.94
N LEU A 184 -7.49 -14.10 22.56
CA LEU A 184 -8.23 -12.94 22.07
C LEU A 184 -8.60 -13.04 20.59
N SER A 185 -7.79 -13.74 19.79
CA SER A 185 -8.09 -13.97 18.39
C SER A 185 -9.35 -14.86 18.24
N PRO A 186 -10.39 -14.40 17.52
CA PRO A 186 -11.59 -15.19 17.28
C PRO A 186 -11.35 -16.52 16.57
N VAL A 187 -10.24 -16.64 15.87
CA VAL A 187 -9.82 -17.84 15.12
C VAL A 187 -8.63 -18.55 15.78
N SER A 188 -8.26 -18.14 17.02
CA SER A 188 -7.11 -18.68 17.77
C SER A 188 -5.81 -18.65 16.94
N GLU A 189 -5.52 -17.53 16.30
CA GLU A 189 -4.40 -17.38 15.40
C GLU A 189 -3.56 -16.15 15.74
N VAL A 190 -2.25 -16.32 15.77
CA VAL A 190 -1.28 -15.25 16.06
C VAL A 190 -0.16 -15.28 15.04
N LEU A 191 0.13 -14.14 14.47
CA LEU A 191 1.33 -13.92 13.67
C LEU A 191 2.48 -13.47 14.57
N ILE A 192 3.62 -14.15 14.47
CA ILE A 192 4.87 -13.82 15.15
C ILE A 192 5.84 -13.33 14.08
N GLU A 193 6.39 -12.13 14.24
CA GLU A 193 7.26 -11.49 13.24
C GLU A 193 8.57 -11.00 13.88
N GLU A 194 9.65 -11.03 13.10
CA GLU A 194 10.91 -10.36 13.41
C GLU A 194 10.68 -8.86 13.61
N SER A 195 11.14 -8.31 14.71
CA SER A 195 11.01 -6.88 14.96
C SER A 195 12.11 -6.10 14.22
N VAL A 196 11.69 -5.14 13.44
CA VAL A 196 12.56 -4.15 12.80
C VAL A 196 12.55 -2.81 13.55
N LEU A 197 12.09 -2.81 14.81
CA LEU A 197 12.07 -1.62 15.65
C LEU A 197 13.46 -1.00 15.74
N GLY A 198 13.54 0.32 15.55
CA GLY A 198 14.80 1.04 15.57
C GLY A 198 15.65 0.92 14.31
N TRP A 199 15.18 0.22 13.27
CA TRP A 199 15.85 0.22 11.96
C TRP A 199 15.53 1.51 11.22
N LYS A 200 16.37 1.90 10.26
CA LYS A 200 16.09 3.01 9.37
C LYS A 200 14.95 2.64 8.41
N GLU A 201 14.10 3.61 8.12
CA GLU A 201 12.99 3.44 7.19
C GLU A 201 13.21 4.25 5.92
N PHE A 202 13.10 3.58 4.78
CA PHE A 202 13.17 4.20 3.46
C PHE A 202 12.01 3.76 2.58
N GLU A 203 11.67 4.63 1.63
CA GLU A 203 10.65 4.34 0.63
C GLU A 203 11.17 4.68 -0.76
N MET A 204 10.71 3.93 -1.76
CA MET A 204 10.93 4.23 -3.16
C MET A 204 9.60 4.48 -3.86
N GLU A 205 9.46 5.67 -4.44
CA GLU A 205 8.35 5.98 -5.33
C GLU A 205 8.71 5.54 -6.74
N VAL A 206 7.93 4.62 -7.27
CA VAL A 206 8.22 3.92 -8.53
C VAL A 206 7.04 4.02 -9.47
N VAL A 207 7.29 4.22 -10.74
CA VAL A 207 6.27 4.18 -11.79
C VAL A 207 6.67 3.15 -12.83
N ARG A 208 5.71 2.29 -13.23
CA ARG A 208 5.90 1.28 -14.28
C ARG A 208 4.71 1.29 -15.24
N ASP A 209 5.00 1.11 -16.52
CA ASP A 209 4.01 1.00 -17.59
C ASP A 209 3.87 -0.42 -18.17
N LYS A 210 2.91 -0.61 -19.07
CA LYS A 210 2.66 -1.88 -19.77
C LYS A 210 3.79 -2.32 -20.71
N ALA A 211 4.64 -1.39 -21.15
CA ALA A 211 5.83 -1.67 -21.95
C ALA A 211 7.05 -2.10 -21.13
N ASP A 212 6.86 -2.29 -19.81
CA ASP A 212 7.90 -2.60 -18.81
C ASP A 212 8.93 -1.48 -18.60
N ASN A 213 8.64 -0.25 -19.04
CA ASN A 213 9.43 0.90 -18.62
C ASN A 213 9.19 1.12 -17.14
N CYS A 214 10.26 1.13 -16.35
CA CYS A 214 10.18 1.26 -14.89
C CYS A 214 11.19 2.30 -14.40
N ILE A 215 10.69 3.34 -13.72
CA ILE A 215 11.50 4.45 -13.24
C ILE A 215 11.31 4.68 -11.74
N ILE A 216 12.40 4.98 -11.05
CA ILE A 216 12.36 5.48 -9.68
C ILE A 216 12.22 7.00 -9.74
N ILE A 217 11.14 7.51 -9.19
CA ILE A 217 10.87 8.95 -9.15
C ILE A 217 11.67 9.62 -8.05
N CYS A 218 11.65 9.00 -6.87
CA CYS A 218 12.30 9.54 -5.68
C CYS A 218 12.58 8.46 -4.66
N SER A 219 13.69 8.59 -3.93
CA SER A 219 13.89 7.93 -2.65
C SER A 219 13.42 8.83 -1.53
N ILE A 220 12.85 8.24 -0.49
CA ILE A 220 12.30 8.93 0.67
C ILE A 220 12.91 8.30 1.93
N GLU A 221 13.21 9.14 2.91
CA GLU A 221 13.69 8.72 4.23
C GLU A 221 12.75 9.24 5.30
N ASN A 222 12.32 8.35 6.20
CA ASN A 222 11.68 8.73 7.44
C ASN A 222 12.77 8.90 8.51
N VAL A 223 12.87 10.10 9.08
CA VAL A 223 13.94 10.46 10.02
C VAL A 223 13.81 9.68 11.32
N GLU A 224 12.59 9.45 11.78
CA GLU A 224 12.30 8.59 12.92
C GLU A 224 12.45 7.12 12.51
N PRO A 225 13.00 6.29 13.40
CA PRO A 225 13.21 4.88 13.10
C PRO A 225 11.90 4.11 12.99
N MET A 226 11.97 2.93 12.37
CA MET A 226 10.86 1.97 12.33
C MET A 226 10.23 1.78 13.71
N GLY A 227 8.90 1.83 13.76
CA GLY A 227 8.08 1.82 14.98
C GLY A 227 7.37 3.14 15.25
N VAL A 228 7.81 4.24 14.68
CA VAL A 228 7.04 5.49 14.57
C VAL A 228 6.23 5.42 13.27
N HIS A 229 4.94 5.76 13.34
CA HIS A 229 4.11 5.72 12.14
C HIS A 229 4.58 6.79 11.14
N THR A 230 4.66 6.44 9.85
CA THR A 230 5.12 7.34 8.76
C THR A 230 4.39 8.70 8.76
N GLY A 231 3.11 8.72 9.16
CA GLY A 231 2.33 9.96 9.27
C GLY A 231 2.74 10.88 10.42
N ASP A 232 3.50 10.36 11.38
CA ASP A 232 3.99 11.08 12.57
C ASP A 232 5.50 11.33 12.49
N SER A 233 6.15 10.88 11.41
CA SER A 233 7.58 11.00 11.15
C SER A 233 7.90 12.24 10.31
N ILE A 234 9.09 12.81 10.50
CA ILE A 234 9.66 13.78 9.56
C ILE A 234 10.12 13.00 8.33
N THR A 235 9.49 13.32 7.19
CA THR A 235 9.75 12.65 5.91
C THR A 235 10.56 13.56 5.00
N VAL A 236 11.68 13.05 4.47
CA VAL A 236 12.62 13.81 3.62
C VAL A 236 12.72 13.15 2.25
N ALA A 237 12.61 13.95 1.20
CA ALA A 237 12.77 13.55 -0.19
C ALA A 237 13.72 14.51 -0.94
N PRO A 238 14.80 14.02 -1.58
CA PRO A 238 15.28 12.63 -1.60
C PRO A 238 15.88 12.20 -0.25
N ALA A 239 16.07 10.88 -0.06
CA ALA A 239 16.72 10.31 1.12
C ALA A 239 18.16 10.88 1.28
N LEU A 240 18.52 11.21 2.52
CA LEU A 240 19.79 11.91 2.81
C LEU A 240 20.92 10.98 3.27
N THR A 241 20.58 9.85 3.88
CA THR A 241 21.56 8.98 4.54
C THR A 241 21.84 7.66 3.80
N LEU A 242 21.31 7.49 2.59
CA LEU A 242 21.65 6.37 1.72
C LEU A 242 23.01 6.60 1.04
N THR A 243 23.84 5.56 1.09
CA THR A 243 24.98 5.47 0.17
C THR A 243 24.49 5.13 -1.25
N ASP A 244 25.30 5.44 -2.26
CA ASP A 244 24.97 5.07 -3.64
C ASP A 244 24.72 3.56 -3.80
N LYS A 245 25.51 2.74 -3.13
CA LYS A 245 25.32 1.28 -3.15
C LYS A 245 23.97 0.85 -2.59
N GLU A 246 23.60 1.34 -1.42
CA GLU A 246 22.30 1.05 -0.80
C GLU A 246 21.15 1.53 -1.68
N TYR A 247 21.27 2.72 -2.26
CA TYR A 247 20.29 3.25 -3.20
C TYR A 247 20.12 2.34 -4.42
N GLN A 248 21.22 1.89 -5.05
CA GLN A 248 21.16 1.01 -6.22
C GLN A 248 20.57 -0.36 -5.87
N GLU A 249 20.85 -0.90 -4.69
CA GLU A 249 20.24 -2.14 -4.19
C GLU A 249 18.73 -1.97 -4.01
N MET A 250 18.26 -0.90 -3.37
CA MET A 250 16.83 -0.60 -3.20
C MET A 250 16.13 -0.36 -4.54
N ARG A 251 16.77 0.39 -5.44
CA ARG A 251 16.26 0.60 -6.80
C ARG A 251 16.02 -0.73 -7.52
N ASN A 252 17.03 -1.60 -7.53
CA ASN A 252 16.95 -2.87 -8.20
C ASN A 252 15.91 -3.79 -7.55
N ALA A 253 15.81 -3.78 -6.22
CA ALA A 253 14.79 -4.49 -5.47
C ALA A 253 13.39 -3.98 -5.82
N SER A 254 13.17 -2.68 -5.84
CA SER A 254 11.88 -2.07 -6.17
C SER A 254 11.39 -2.46 -7.57
N ILE A 255 12.28 -2.45 -8.57
CA ILE A 255 11.94 -2.87 -9.94
C ILE A 255 11.53 -4.35 -9.96
N LYS A 256 12.24 -5.23 -9.25
CA LYS A 256 11.87 -6.65 -9.12
C LYS A 256 10.52 -6.82 -8.44
N VAL A 257 10.26 -6.08 -7.35
CA VAL A 257 9.00 -6.13 -6.62
C VAL A 257 7.83 -5.77 -7.53
N LEU A 258 7.89 -4.65 -8.26
CA LEU A 258 6.81 -4.24 -9.14
C LEU A 258 6.51 -5.27 -10.24
N ARG A 259 7.57 -5.87 -10.80
CA ARG A 259 7.44 -6.94 -11.81
C ARG A 259 6.78 -8.18 -11.25
N GLU A 260 7.21 -8.64 -10.07
CA GLU A 260 6.67 -9.85 -9.43
C GLU A 260 5.22 -9.67 -8.97
N ILE A 261 4.92 -8.53 -8.36
CA ILE A 261 3.55 -8.20 -7.95
C ILE A 261 2.64 -8.02 -9.17
N GLY A 262 3.18 -7.51 -10.27
CA GLY A 262 2.44 -7.34 -11.52
C GLY A 262 1.76 -5.98 -11.65
N VAL A 263 2.27 -4.94 -10.99
CA VAL A 263 1.84 -3.56 -11.26
C VAL A 263 2.51 -3.08 -12.54
N ASP A 264 1.71 -2.76 -13.53
CA ASP A 264 2.15 -2.37 -14.89
C ASP A 264 1.45 -1.13 -15.44
N THR A 265 0.67 -0.45 -14.64
CA THR A 265 -0.12 0.72 -15.06
C THR A 265 -0.19 1.80 -14.00
N GLY A 266 0.91 2.12 -13.35
CA GLY A 266 0.83 3.22 -12.40
C GLY A 266 1.99 3.39 -11.44
N GLY A 267 1.76 4.27 -10.47
CA GLY A 267 2.67 4.56 -9.38
C GLY A 267 2.49 3.57 -8.22
N SER A 268 3.58 3.27 -7.59
CA SER A 268 3.66 2.39 -6.42
C SER A 268 4.69 2.89 -5.45
N ASN A 269 4.51 2.53 -4.20
CA ASN A 269 5.45 2.80 -3.12
C ASN A 269 5.98 1.48 -2.57
N VAL A 270 7.31 1.35 -2.47
CA VAL A 270 7.97 0.19 -1.88
C VAL A 270 8.70 0.63 -0.62
N GLN A 271 8.40 0.02 0.51
CA GLN A 271 8.98 0.35 1.81
C GLN A 271 10.07 -0.63 2.21
N PHE A 272 11.17 -0.09 2.74
CA PHE A 272 12.34 -0.82 3.17
C PHE A 272 12.71 -0.49 4.61
N ALA A 273 13.15 -1.51 5.34
CA ALA A 273 13.86 -1.35 6.60
C ALA A 273 15.34 -1.72 6.43
N VAL A 274 16.23 -0.87 6.96
CA VAL A 274 17.67 -1.10 6.93
C VAL A 274 18.23 -1.15 8.34
N CYS A 275 18.86 -2.27 8.68
CA CYS A 275 19.49 -2.44 9.98
C CYS A 275 20.70 -1.48 10.11
N PRO A 276 20.70 -0.54 11.06
CA PRO A 276 21.76 0.46 11.16
C PRO A 276 23.12 -0.14 11.59
N ARG A 277 23.12 -1.38 12.11
CA ARG A 277 24.35 -2.06 12.55
C ARG A 277 24.97 -2.96 11.50
N THR A 278 24.15 -3.63 10.70
CA THR A 278 24.61 -4.65 9.76
C THR A 278 24.43 -4.27 8.31
N GLY A 279 23.63 -3.25 8.01
CA GLY A 279 23.24 -2.91 6.64
C GLY A 279 22.23 -3.89 6.02
N ARG A 280 21.73 -4.91 6.76
CA ARG A 280 20.71 -5.83 6.26
C ARG A 280 19.47 -5.07 5.85
N GLN A 281 19.00 -5.30 4.64
CA GLN A 281 17.87 -4.65 4.04
C GLN A 281 16.69 -5.61 3.92
N LEU A 282 15.51 -5.17 4.32
CA LEU A 282 14.26 -5.92 4.21
C LEU A 282 13.24 -5.13 3.42
N VAL A 283 12.47 -5.81 2.59
CA VAL A 283 11.26 -5.26 1.98
C VAL A 283 10.12 -5.45 2.98
N ILE A 284 9.49 -4.35 3.40
CA ILE A 284 8.43 -4.36 4.42
C ILE A 284 7.07 -4.55 3.77
N GLU A 285 6.75 -3.69 2.80
CA GLU A 285 5.50 -3.74 2.06
C GLU A 285 5.63 -3.02 0.72
N MET A 286 4.65 -3.23 -0.14
CA MET A 286 4.49 -2.50 -1.38
C MET A 286 3.02 -2.09 -1.51
N ASN A 287 2.79 -0.82 -1.77
CA ASN A 287 1.47 -0.28 -2.02
C ASN A 287 1.22 -0.22 -3.54
N PRO A 288 0.29 -1.01 -4.11
CA PRO A 288 0.00 -1.05 -5.55
C PRO A 288 -0.89 0.14 -5.97
N ARG A 289 -0.59 1.31 -5.48
CA ARG A 289 -1.37 2.55 -5.63
C ARG A 289 -0.50 3.76 -5.35
N VAL A 290 -0.99 4.93 -5.74
CA VAL A 290 -0.42 6.19 -5.29
C VAL A 290 -0.55 6.28 -3.76
N SER A 291 0.53 6.64 -3.10
CA SER A 291 0.65 6.74 -1.63
C SER A 291 0.59 8.20 -1.16
N ARG A 292 0.65 8.39 0.16
CA ARG A 292 0.81 9.73 0.74
C ARG A 292 2.14 10.36 0.35
N SER A 293 3.19 9.58 0.41
CA SER A 293 4.54 9.99 0.03
C SER A 293 4.67 10.33 -1.46
N SER A 294 3.79 9.80 -2.33
CA SER A 294 3.75 10.17 -3.74
C SER A 294 3.47 11.67 -3.97
N ALA A 295 2.63 12.29 -3.13
CA ALA A 295 2.37 13.72 -3.21
C ALA A 295 3.60 14.54 -2.79
N LEU A 296 4.31 14.13 -1.73
CA LEU A 296 5.57 14.73 -1.31
C LEU A 296 6.64 14.59 -2.39
N ALA A 297 6.83 13.38 -2.92
CA ALA A 297 7.78 13.08 -3.98
C ALA A 297 7.48 13.90 -5.24
N SER A 298 6.21 14.03 -5.63
CA SER A 298 5.80 14.86 -6.76
C SER A 298 6.17 16.33 -6.56
N LYS A 299 6.00 16.85 -5.35
CA LYS A 299 6.36 18.23 -5.03
C LYS A 299 7.88 18.41 -4.97
N ALA A 300 8.61 17.48 -4.41
CA ALA A 300 10.07 17.54 -4.27
C ALA A 300 10.79 17.45 -5.63
N THR A 301 10.31 16.59 -6.53
CA THR A 301 10.94 16.30 -7.82
C THR A 301 10.38 17.12 -8.98
N GLY A 302 9.16 17.66 -8.85
CA GLY A 302 8.40 18.25 -9.94
C GLY A 302 7.76 17.20 -10.88
N PHE A 303 7.94 15.89 -10.63
CA PHE A 303 7.33 14.83 -11.43
C PHE A 303 5.90 14.53 -10.94
N PRO A 304 4.86 14.70 -11.79
CA PRO A 304 3.48 14.62 -11.37
C PRO A 304 2.99 13.15 -11.31
N ILE A 305 3.40 12.38 -10.29
CA ILE A 305 3.18 10.93 -10.18
C ILE A 305 1.70 10.57 -10.40
N ALA A 306 0.77 11.24 -9.73
CA ALA A 306 -0.66 10.90 -9.85
C ALA A 306 -1.22 11.18 -11.26
N LYS A 307 -0.77 12.26 -11.92
CA LYS A 307 -1.15 12.58 -13.30
C LYS A 307 -0.63 11.52 -14.27
N VAL A 308 0.64 11.14 -14.13
CA VAL A 308 1.28 10.10 -14.96
C VAL A 308 0.60 8.75 -14.71
N ALA A 309 0.42 8.34 -13.46
CA ALA A 309 -0.24 7.08 -13.12
C ALA A 309 -1.66 6.98 -13.69
N ALA A 310 -2.43 8.08 -13.68
CA ALA A 310 -3.75 8.12 -14.30
C ALA A 310 -3.70 7.92 -15.81
N LYS A 311 -2.72 8.52 -16.51
CA LYS A 311 -2.53 8.34 -17.95
C LYS A 311 -2.06 6.92 -18.30
N LEU A 312 -1.16 6.34 -17.52
CA LEU A 312 -0.73 4.95 -17.69
C LEU A 312 -1.90 3.98 -17.55
N ALA A 313 -2.83 4.24 -16.60
CA ALA A 313 -4.02 3.42 -16.39
C ALA A 313 -4.94 3.35 -17.63
N VAL A 314 -4.91 4.36 -18.50
CA VAL A 314 -5.69 4.41 -19.76
C VAL A 314 -4.84 4.13 -21.00
N GLY A 315 -3.64 3.56 -20.83
CA GLY A 315 -2.86 2.98 -21.92
C GLY A 315 -1.70 3.81 -22.46
N PHE A 316 -1.37 4.94 -21.84
CA PHE A 316 -0.13 5.66 -22.15
C PHE A 316 1.10 4.87 -21.68
N THR A 317 2.25 5.17 -22.25
CA THR A 317 3.57 4.65 -21.84
C THR A 317 4.49 5.76 -21.37
N LEU A 318 5.65 5.39 -20.81
CA LEU A 318 6.62 6.34 -20.28
C LEU A 318 7.60 6.86 -21.35
N ASP A 319 7.63 6.26 -22.51
CA ASP A 319 8.41 6.62 -23.70
C ASP A 319 7.68 7.56 -24.65
#